data_bc3d1866c2d77588061bee019e8ef919
#
_entry.id   bc3d1866c2d77588061bee019e8ef919
#
_cell.length_a   1.000
_cell.length_b   1.000
_cell.length_c   1.000
_cell.angle_alpha   90.00
_cell.angle_beta   90.00
_cell.angle_gamma   90.00
#
_symmetry.space_group_name_H-M   'P 1'
#
loop_
_entity.id
_entity.type
_entity.pdbx_description
1 polymer ?
#
loop_
_entity_poly.entity_id
_entity_poly.type
_entity_poly.pdbx_seq_one_letter_code
_entity_poly.pdbx_strand_id
1 'polypeptide(L)'
;MRILVTGGAGFLGSHLCDRLLDQGHEVLCLDNFFTGRRKNILQLLGNGNFELVRHDIVQPVLLEVDQVYHLACPASPIHYQYNPVKTIKTNVIGTYNMLGLAKRVKARFLLASTSEVYGDPREHPQKEEYWGNVNPIGIRSCYDEGKRVSETFTMDYHRQSGVDVRIVRIFNTYGPRMLQNDGRVVSNFIVQALQGKDITVYGDGSQTRSFCYVDDLIDGMMRMMESKDFIGPVNLGNPEEYTILDFAKKIIAMTGSRSKIIHQPLPSDDPTQRQPDISLASEKLSWQPRVSVDVGLSRTIEYFRKELLTVS
;
A
#
# COMPACT_ATOMS: atom_id res chain seq x y z
N MET A 1 2.71 -23.75 3.52
CA MET A 1 1.39 -23.20 3.85
C MET A 1 0.72 -22.75 2.58
N ARG A 2 -0.61 -22.73 2.58
CA ARG A 2 -1.44 -22.19 1.50
C ARG A 2 -1.91 -20.80 1.87
N ILE A 3 -1.47 -19.77 1.13
CA ILE A 3 -1.60 -18.37 1.51
C ILE A 3 -2.42 -17.60 0.47
N LEU A 4 -3.48 -16.92 0.92
CA LEU A 4 -4.29 -16.05 0.08
C LEU A 4 -3.75 -14.62 0.13
N VAL A 5 -3.47 -14.04 -1.05
CA VAL A 5 -3.15 -12.62 -1.21
C VAL A 5 -4.25 -11.96 -2.01
N THR A 6 -5.14 -11.20 -1.36
CA THR A 6 -6.13 -10.39 -2.07
C THR A 6 -5.50 -9.10 -2.59
N GLY A 7 -5.84 -8.69 -3.81
CA GLY A 7 -5.12 -7.61 -4.50
C GLY A 7 -3.73 -8.05 -4.97
N GLY A 8 -3.52 -9.36 -5.18
CA GLY A 8 -2.23 -9.97 -5.46
C GLY A 8 -1.62 -9.56 -6.80
N ALA A 9 -2.42 -9.09 -7.78
CA ALA A 9 -1.92 -8.54 -9.04
C ALA A 9 -1.62 -7.03 -8.98
N GLY A 10 -1.85 -6.39 -7.82
CA GLY A 10 -1.52 -5.00 -7.55
C GLY A 10 -0.03 -4.75 -7.33
N PHE A 11 0.32 -3.50 -7.01
CA PHE A 11 1.71 -3.10 -6.71
C PHE A 11 2.30 -3.93 -5.55
N LEU A 12 1.79 -3.76 -4.34
CA LEU A 12 2.32 -4.46 -3.17
C LEU A 12 2.07 -5.96 -3.22
N GLY A 13 0.84 -6.36 -3.63
CA GLY A 13 0.46 -7.76 -3.67
C GLY A 13 1.34 -8.62 -4.57
N SER A 14 1.79 -8.11 -5.71
CA SER A 14 2.66 -8.86 -6.62
C SER A 14 4.07 -9.08 -6.06
N HIS A 15 4.64 -8.11 -5.34
CA HIS A 15 5.91 -8.30 -4.63
C HIS A 15 5.77 -9.27 -3.47
N LEU A 16 4.64 -9.24 -2.77
CA LEU A 16 4.36 -10.19 -1.71
C LEU A 16 4.21 -11.62 -2.26
N CYS A 17 3.50 -11.81 -3.38
CA CYS A 17 3.39 -13.11 -4.03
C CYS A 17 4.76 -13.68 -4.41
N ASP A 18 5.65 -12.87 -5.03
CA ASP A 18 7.02 -13.31 -5.32
C ASP A 18 7.71 -13.82 -4.05
N ARG A 19 7.71 -13.01 -3.00
CA ARG A 19 8.44 -13.31 -1.77
C ARG A 19 7.89 -14.56 -1.04
N LEU A 20 6.58 -14.78 -1.05
CA LEU A 20 5.96 -15.96 -0.46
C LEU A 20 6.28 -17.23 -1.23
N LEU A 21 6.29 -17.16 -2.57
CA LEU A 21 6.71 -18.28 -3.43
C LEU A 21 8.19 -18.61 -3.24
N ASP A 22 9.07 -17.61 -3.12
CA ASP A 22 10.51 -17.82 -2.84
C ASP A 22 10.73 -18.53 -1.49
N GLN A 23 9.81 -18.41 -0.55
CA GLN A 23 9.81 -19.13 0.73
C GLN A 23 9.18 -20.54 0.63
N GLY A 24 8.76 -20.97 -0.55
CA GLY A 24 8.20 -22.30 -0.77
C GLY A 24 6.73 -22.45 -0.36
N HIS A 25 5.99 -21.35 -0.25
CA HIS A 25 4.55 -21.40 0.04
C HIS A 25 3.73 -21.61 -1.24
N GLU A 26 2.54 -22.18 -1.10
CA GLU A 26 1.50 -22.16 -2.12
C GLU A 26 0.74 -20.83 -2.03
N VAL A 27 0.65 -20.07 -3.12
CA VAL A 27 0.10 -18.72 -3.14
C VAL A 27 -1.13 -18.63 -4.03
N LEU A 28 -2.25 -18.25 -3.45
CA LEU A 28 -3.47 -17.90 -4.17
C LEU A 28 -3.52 -16.38 -4.34
N CYS A 29 -3.32 -15.91 -5.55
CA CYS A 29 -3.44 -14.50 -5.94
C CYS A 29 -4.89 -14.20 -6.34
N LEU A 30 -5.65 -13.53 -5.48
CA LEU A 30 -7.02 -13.14 -5.77
C LEU A 30 -7.07 -11.66 -6.17
N ASP A 31 -7.56 -11.36 -7.38
CA ASP A 31 -7.65 -10.01 -7.91
C ASP A 31 -8.80 -9.87 -8.92
N ASN A 32 -9.48 -8.73 -8.95
CA ASN A 32 -10.49 -8.41 -9.96
C ASN A 32 -9.93 -7.61 -11.15
N PHE A 33 -8.65 -7.23 -11.10
CA PHE A 33 -7.94 -6.41 -12.08
C PHE A 33 -8.50 -4.99 -12.27
N PHE A 34 -9.10 -4.41 -11.23
CA PHE A 34 -9.51 -3.01 -11.28
C PHE A 34 -8.31 -2.05 -11.32
N THR A 35 -7.32 -2.27 -10.44
CA THR A 35 -6.03 -1.57 -10.45
C THR A 35 -4.84 -2.52 -10.62
N GLY A 36 -5.02 -3.80 -10.31
CA GLY A 36 -4.06 -4.85 -10.54
C GLY A 36 -3.81 -5.08 -12.04
N ARG A 37 -2.61 -5.54 -12.38
CA ARG A 37 -2.22 -5.82 -13.77
C ARG A 37 -1.66 -7.22 -13.89
N ARG A 38 -2.13 -7.96 -14.91
CA ARG A 38 -1.60 -9.30 -15.23
C ARG A 38 -0.07 -9.28 -15.42
N LYS A 39 0.45 -8.18 -15.97
CA LYS A 39 1.89 -7.96 -16.16
C LYS A 39 2.70 -8.10 -14.87
N ASN A 40 2.14 -7.67 -13.72
CA ASN A 40 2.83 -7.72 -12.44
C ASN A 40 3.07 -9.15 -11.92
N ILE A 41 2.32 -10.13 -12.46
CA ILE A 41 2.35 -11.54 -12.02
C ILE A 41 2.68 -12.52 -13.17
N LEU A 42 3.07 -12.01 -14.35
CA LEU A 42 3.34 -12.87 -15.52
C LEU A 42 4.41 -13.92 -15.23
N GLN A 43 5.46 -13.54 -14.50
CA GLN A 43 6.57 -14.42 -14.13
C GLN A 43 6.15 -15.56 -13.18
N LEU A 44 4.97 -15.44 -12.55
CA LEU A 44 4.44 -16.43 -11.63
C LEU A 44 3.50 -17.45 -12.29
N LEU A 45 2.95 -17.07 -13.48
CA LEU A 45 1.97 -17.86 -14.21
C LEU A 45 2.58 -19.16 -14.74
N GLY A 46 2.84 -20.12 -14.19
CA GLY A 46 3.49 -21.38 -14.60
C GLY A 46 4.24 -22.03 -13.45
N ASN A 47 4.32 -21.33 -12.33
CA ASN A 47 4.78 -21.89 -11.09
C ASN A 47 3.69 -22.81 -10.50
N GLY A 48 3.99 -24.08 -10.25
CA GLY A 48 3.01 -25.05 -9.72
C GLY A 48 2.44 -24.71 -8.34
N ASN A 49 3.10 -23.81 -7.61
CA ASN A 49 2.65 -23.30 -6.31
C ASN A 49 1.91 -21.96 -6.40
N PHE A 50 1.60 -21.45 -7.61
CA PHE A 50 0.89 -20.21 -7.82
C PHE A 50 -0.44 -20.42 -8.52
N GLU A 51 -1.52 -19.96 -7.90
CA GLU A 51 -2.87 -20.00 -8.48
C GLU A 51 -3.43 -18.57 -8.60
N LEU A 52 -3.91 -18.19 -9.79
CA LEU A 52 -4.61 -16.93 -10.02
C LEU A 52 -6.11 -17.13 -9.94
N VAL A 53 -6.75 -16.50 -8.96
CA VAL A 53 -8.20 -16.47 -8.77
C VAL A 53 -8.74 -15.11 -9.18
N ARG A 54 -9.41 -15.02 -10.34
CA ARG A 54 -10.05 -13.76 -10.77
C ARG A 54 -11.39 -13.61 -10.05
N HIS A 55 -11.43 -12.76 -9.02
CA HIS A 55 -12.60 -12.58 -8.18
C HIS A 55 -12.66 -11.19 -7.56
N ASP A 56 -13.87 -10.70 -7.28
CA ASP A 56 -14.11 -9.45 -6.56
C ASP A 56 -14.50 -9.75 -5.11
N ILE A 57 -13.71 -9.27 -4.16
CA ILE A 57 -13.88 -9.56 -2.72
C ILE A 57 -15.20 -9.06 -2.11
N VAL A 58 -15.96 -8.18 -2.80
CA VAL A 58 -17.30 -7.82 -2.35
C VAL A 58 -18.31 -8.98 -2.51
N GLN A 59 -17.93 -10.00 -3.24
CA GLN A 59 -18.66 -11.26 -3.31
C GLN A 59 -17.96 -12.29 -2.40
N PRO A 60 -18.71 -13.11 -1.65
CA PRO A 60 -18.12 -14.17 -0.86
C PRO A 60 -17.36 -15.18 -1.71
N VAL A 61 -16.28 -15.73 -1.16
CA VAL A 61 -15.52 -16.81 -1.78
C VAL A 61 -15.19 -17.88 -0.74
N LEU A 62 -15.20 -19.13 -1.15
CA LEU A 62 -14.85 -20.27 -0.31
C LEU A 62 -13.52 -20.86 -0.78
N LEU A 63 -12.51 -20.73 0.04
CA LEU A 63 -11.14 -21.23 -0.19
C LEU A 63 -10.64 -21.88 1.09
N GLU A 64 -9.77 -22.87 0.98
CA GLU A 64 -9.05 -23.46 2.11
C GLU A 64 -7.64 -22.88 2.13
N VAL A 65 -7.31 -22.11 3.18
CA VAL A 65 -6.03 -21.40 3.32
C VAL A 65 -5.60 -21.31 4.78
N ASP A 66 -4.31 -21.20 5.01
CA ASP A 66 -3.71 -21.07 6.34
C ASP A 66 -3.56 -19.60 6.75
N GLN A 67 -3.34 -18.72 5.77
CA GLN A 67 -3.14 -17.28 6.00
C GLN A 67 -3.85 -16.46 4.93
N VAL A 68 -4.30 -15.25 5.31
CA VAL A 68 -4.90 -14.27 4.41
C VAL A 68 -4.16 -12.94 4.56
N TYR A 69 -3.47 -12.49 3.52
CA TYR A 69 -3.00 -11.11 3.38
C TYR A 69 -4.05 -10.30 2.63
N HIS A 70 -4.74 -9.42 3.33
CA HIS A 70 -5.85 -8.65 2.77
C HIS A 70 -5.40 -7.27 2.31
N LEU A 71 -5.01 -7.16 1.02
CA LEU A 71 -4.51 -5.92 0.40
C LEU A 71 -5.49 -5.30 -0.62
N ALA A 72 -6.54 -6.02 -1.01
CA ALA A 72 -7.44 -5.60 -2.08
C ALA A 72 -8.21 -4.33 -1.72
N CYS A 73 -7.77 -3.20 -2.28
CA CYS A 73 -8.47 -1.92 -2.27
C CYS A 73 -7.83 -0.98 -3.30
N PRO A 74 -8.61 -0.14 -4.03
CA PRO A 74 -8.03 1.00 -4.72
C PRO A 74 -7.35 1.93 -3.71
N ALA A 75 -6.06 2.19 -3.84
CA ALA A 75 -5.26 2.87 -2.82
C ALA A 75 -4.63 4.19 -3.28
N SER A 76 -4.94 4.65 -4.49
CA SER A 76 -4.49 5.96 -4.96
C SER A 76 -5.67 6.89 -5.24
N PRO A 77 -5.51 8.22 -5.06
CA PRO A 77 -6.60 9.19 -5.20
C PRO A 77 -7.37 9.08 -6.51
N ILE A 78 -6.68 8.94 -7.62
CA ILE A 78 -7.29 8.82 -8.95
C ILE A 78 -8.23 7.60 -9.02
N HIS A 79 -7.83 6.48 -8.42
CA HIS A 79 -8.60 5.24 -8.51
C HIS A 79 -9.72 5.15 -7.48
N TYR A 80 -9.49 5.53 -6.21
CA TYR A 80 -10.55 5.43 -5.20
C TYR A 80 -11.63 6.52 -5.36
N GLN A 81 -11.30 7.67 -5.96
CA GLN A 81 -12.27 8.73 -6.29
C GLN A 81 -13.02 8.47 -7.60
N TYR A 82 -12.49 7.65 -8.50
CA TYR A 82 -13.19 7.28 -9.74
C TYR A 82 -14.53 6.58 -9.48
N ASN A 83 -14.57 5.69 -8.49
CA ASN A 83 -15.82 5.06 -8.05
C ASN A 83 -15.83 4.94 -6.51
N PRO A 84 -16.17 6.02 -5.79
CA PRO A 84 -16.08 6.06 -4.34
C PRO A 84 -17.00 5.07 -3.64
N VAL A 85 -18.19 4.80 -4.20
CA VAL A 85 -19.12 3.80 -3.67
C VAL A 85 -18.52 2.38 -3.79
N LYS A 86 -17.86 2.08 -4.89
CA LYS A 86 -17.17 0.80 -5.05
C LYS A 86 -15.98 0.69 -4.09
N THR A 87 -15.25 1.78 -3.88
CA THR A 87 -14.11 1.81 -2.95
C THR A 87 -14.55 1.50 -1.52
N ILE A 88 -15.59 2.17 -1.02
CA ILE A 88 -16.06 1.89 0.34
C ILE A 88 -16.65 0.48 0.46
N LYS A 89 -17.39 -0.02 -0.55
CA LYS A 89 -17.85 -1.42 -0.57
C LYS A 89 -16.68 -2.41 -0.52
N THR A 90 -15.60 -2.14 -1.26
CA THR A 90 -14.42 -3.01 -1.24
C THR A 90 -13.77 -3.05 0.13
N ASN A 91 -13.61 -1.91 0.79
CA ASN A 91 -13.06 -1.85 2.14
C ASN A 91 -13.99 -2.52 3.17
N VAL A 92 -15.29 -2.22 3.15
CA VAL A 92 -16.24 -2.66 4.18
C VAL A 92 -16.69 -4.09 3.94
N ILE A 93 -17.36 -4.35 2.80
CA ILE A 93 -17.93 -5.66 2.48
C ILE A 93 -16.80 -6.66 2.17
N GLY A 94 -15.77 -6.22 1.43
CA GLY A 94 -14.62 -7.07 1.13
C GLY A 94 -13.90 -7.54 2.39
N THR A 95 -13.62 -6.63 3.32
CA THR A 95 -13.00 -7.00 4.62
C THR A 95 -13.90 -7.94 5.42
N TYR A 96 -15.21 -7.66 5.49
CA TYR A 96 -16.19 -8.53 6.15
C TYR A 96 -16.16 -9.96 5.56
N ASN A 97 -16.18 -10.10 4.24
CA ASN A 97 -16.13 -11.40 3.55
C ASN A 97 -14.81 -12.15 3.83
N MET A 98 -13.68 -11.45 3.80
CA MET A 98 -12.37 -12.06 4.03
C MET A 98 -12.16 -12.46 5.49
N LEU A 99 -12.68 -11.70 6.44
CA LEU A 99 -12.73 -12.10 7.86
C LEU A 99 -13.65 -13.29 8.10
N GLY A 100 -14.80 -13.34 7.40
CA GLY A 100 -15.69 -14.49 7.40
C GLY A 100 -15.01 -15.77 6.88
N LEU A 101 -14.24 -15.64 5.79
CA LEU A 101 -13.40 -16.73 5.27
C LEU A 101 -12.37 -17.17 6.32
N ALA A 102 -11.59 -16.22 6.86
CA ALA A 102 -10.55 -16.50 7.84
C ALA A 102 -11.12 -17.20 9.09
N LYS A 103 -12.28 -16.74 9.60
CA LYS A 103 -13.01 -17.39 10.70
C LYS A 103 -13.37 -18.83 10.36
N ARG A 104 -13.92 -19.09 9.17
CA ARG A 104 -14.38 -20.42 8.75
C ARG A 104 -13.24 -21.44 8.71
N VAL A 105 -12.10 -21.05 8.13
CA VAL A 105 -10.95 -21.96 7.95
C VAL A 105 -9.90 -21.85 9.05
N LYS A 106 -10.11 -20.99 10.05
CA LYS A 106 -9.17 -20.68 11.15
C LYS A 106 -7.83 -20.16 10.66
N ALA A 107 -7.85 -19.42 9.55
CA ALA A 107 -6.66 -18.79 8.98
C ALA A 107 -6.26 -17.55 9.79
N ARG A 108 -4.94 -17.27 9.87
CA ARG A 108 -4.46 -15.97 10.33
C ARG A 108 -4.75 -14.92 9.27
N PHE A 109 -5.20 -13.76 9.70
CA PHE A 109 -5.63 -12.67 8.83
C PHE A 109 -4.79 -11.41 9.07
N LEU A 110 -4.17 -10.86 8.03
CA LEU A 110 -3.49 -9.57 8.08
C LEU A 110 -4.25 -8.54 7.25
N LEU A 111 -4.66 -7.45 7.89
CA LEU A 111 -5.24 -6.28 7.23
C LEU A 111 -4.13 -5.30 6.82
N ALA A 112 -4.02 -5.02 5.53
CA ALA A 112 -3.27 -3.86 5.02
C ALA A 112 -4.13 -2.60 5.20
N SER A 113 -3.99 -1.96 6.37
CA SER A 113 -4.53 -0.63 6.65
C SER A 113 -3.58 0.44 6.08
N THR A 114 -3.73 1.68 6.47
CA THR A 114 -3.04 2.82 5.87
C THR A 114 -2.79 3.93 6.89
N SER A 115 -1.79 4.78 6.63
CA SER A 115 -1.60 6.02 7.36
C SER A 115 -2.75 7.03 7.18
N GLU A 116 -3.62 6.83 6.18
CA GLU A 116 -4.77 7.71 5.95
C GLU A 116 -5.82 7.61 7.08
N VAL A 117 -5.78 6.57 7.92
CA VAL A 117 -6.60 6.49 9.15
C VAL A 117 -6.30 7.63 10.14
N TYR A 118 -5.15 8.28 10.01
CA TYR A 118 -4.76 9.44 10.80
C TYR A 118 -5.34 10.77 10.26
N GLY A 119 -5.83 10.80 9.02
CA GLY A 119 -6.38 12.00 8.38
C GLY A 119 -5.34 13.10 8.18
N ASP A 120 -5.72 14.36 8.43
CA ASP A 120 -4.78 15.47 8.55
C ASP A 120 -4.31 15.56 10.01
N PRO A 121 -3.12 15.00 10.34
CA PRO A 121 -2.75 14.70 11.71
C PRO A 121 -2.35 15.94 12.48
N ARG A 122 -2.78 16.00 13.75
CA ARG A 122 -2.37 17.02 14.73
C ARG A 122 -1.13 16.59 15.55
N GLU A 123 -0.71 15.32 15.39
CA GLU A 123 0.49 14.76 16.01
C GLU A 123 1.53 14.42 14.96
N HIS A 124 2.80 14.68 15.26
CA HIS A 124 3.93 14.46 14.35
C HIS A 124 5.20 14.07 15.13
N PRO A 125 5.86 12.94 14.84
CA PRO A 125 5.40 11.86 13.93
C PRO A 125 4.14 11.15 14.44
N GLN A 126 3.41 10.46 13.55
CA GLN A 126 2.19 9.76 13.92
C GLN A 126 2.51 8.45 14.64
N LYS A 127 1.95 8.28 15.85
CA LYS A 127 1.99 7.05 16.64
C LYS A 127 0.72 6.25 16.50
N GLU A 128 0.77 4.96 16.83
CA GLU A 128 -0.38 4.06 16.67
C GLU A 128 -1.53 4.39 17.64
N GLU A 129 -1.26 4.99 18.78
CA GLU A 129 -2.26 5.41 19.77
C GLU A 129 -3.05 6.65 19.32
N TYR A 130 -2.56 7.41 18.34
CA TYR A 130 -3.26 8.57 17.81
C TYR A 130 -4.49 8.15 17.00
N TRP A 131 -5.68 8.60 17.42
CA TRP A 131 -6.96 8.21 16.80
C TRP A 131 -7.25 8.89 15.47
N GLY A 132 -6.48 9.88 15.12
CA GLY A 132 -6.59 10.59 13.85
C GLY A 132 -7.53 11.79 13.86
N ASN A 133 -7.50 12.51 12.73
CA ASN A 133 -8.34 13.66 12.43
C ASN A 133 -8.83 13.56 10.98
N VAL A 134 -9.80 12.68 10.77
CA VAL A 134 -10.34 12.34 9.44
C VAL A 134 -11.60 13.13 9.16
N ASN A 135 -11.75 13.67 7.93
CA ASN A 135 -12.99 14.26 7.45
C ASN A 135 -13.95 13.14 7.01
N PRO A 136 -15.05 12.86 7.76
CA PRO A 136 -15.90 11.69 7.46
C PRO A 136 -16.79 11.86 6.22
N ILE A 137 -16.90 13.06 5.66
CA ILE A 137 -17.73 13.39 4.49
C ILE A 137 -16.93 14.02 3.33
N GLY A 138 -15.60 14.09 3.46
CA GLY A 138 -14.72 14.60 2.43
C GLY A 138 -14.60 13.66 1.22
N ILE A 139 -13.99 14.15 0.14
CA ILE A 139 -13.84 13.39 -1.11
C ILE A 139 -12.94 12.14 -0.96
N ARG A 140 -12.12 12.08 0.11
CA ARG A 140 -11.23 10.94 0.44
C ARG A 140 -11.88 9.95 1.39
N SER A 141 -13.00 10.30 2.05
CA SER A 141 -13.63 9.48 3.11
C SER A 141 -14.02 8.08 2.66
N CYS A 142 -14.32 7.85 1.38
CA CYS A 142 -14.58 6.51 0.85
C CYS A 142 -13.40 5.54 1.06
N TYR A 143 -12.17 6.05 1.09
CA TYR A 143 -10.97 5.30 1.39
C TYR A 143 -10.62 5.37 2.88
N ASP A 144 -10.52 6.58 3.42
CA ASP A 144 -10.04 6.85 4.78
C ASP A 144 -10.96 6.18 5.82
N GLU A 145 -12.26 6.48 5.80
CA GLU A 145 -13.26 5.84 6.67
C GLU A 145 -13.46 4.36 6.33
N GLY A 146 -13.38 4.00 5.04
CA GLY A 146 -13.41 2.60 4.64
C GLY A 146 -12.33 1.75 5.32
N LYS A 147 -11.10 2.29 5.44
CA LYS A 147 -9.99 1.63 6.14
C LYS A 147 -10.16 1.65 7.67
N ARG A 148 -10.68 2.73 8.24
CA ARG A 148 -11.01 2.81 9.67
C ARG A 148 -12.04 1.76 10.07
N VAL A 149 -13.11 1.61 9.28
CA VAL A 149 -14.12 0.55 9.50
C VAL A 149 -13.51 -0.85 9.32
N SER A 150 -12.57 -1.03 8.36
CA SER A 150 -11.86 -2.31 8.21
C SER A 150 -11.05 -2.67 9.45
N GLU A 151 -10.38 -1.72 10.10
CA GLU A 151 -9.69 -1.95 11.38
C GLU A 151 -10.70 -2.33 12.48
N THR A 152 -11.84 -1.65 12.56
CA THR A 152 -12.92 -1.97 13.51
C THR A 152 -13.42 -3.39 13.32
N PHE A 153 -13.79 -3.78 12.09
CA PHE A 153 -14.21 -5.17 11.81
C PHE A 153 -13.14 -6.20 12.19
N THR A 154 -11.88 -5.91 11.88
CA THR A 154 -10.78 -6.82 12.20
C THR A 154 -10.66 -7.06 13.70
N MET A 155 -10.73 -5.99 14.49
CA MET A 155 -10.66 -6.09 15.95
C MET A 155 -11.91 -6.76 16.56
N ASP A 156 -13.11 -6.50 16.00
CA ASP A 156 -14.33 -7.09 16.51
C ASP A 156 -14.44 -8.59 16.17
N TYR A 157 -13.97 -9.01 15.01
CA TYR A 157 -13.85 -10.45 14.70
C TYR A 157 -12.85 -11.15 15.62
N HIS A 158 -11.77 -10.47 16.00
CA HIS A 158 -10.84 -10.98 16.99
C HIS A 158 -11.51 -11.13 18.38
N ARG A 159 -12.12 -10.05 18.88
CA ARG A 159 -12.75 -10.02 20.22
C ARG A 159 -13.93 -10.99 20.33
N GLN A 160 -14.81 -11.01 19.31
CA GLN A 160 -16.05 -11.79 19.35
C GLN A 160 -15.86 -13.24 18.94
N SER A 161 -14.95 -13.51 18.00
CA SER A 161 -14.86 -14.82 17.33
C SER A 161 -13.49 -15.46 17.43
N GLY A 162 -12.52 -14.82 18.08
CA GLY A 162 -11.17 -15.36 18.26
C GLY A 162 -10.36 -15.51 16.98
N VAL A 163 -10.70 -14.76 15.92
CA VAL A 163 -9.89 -14.78 14.69
C VAL A 163 -8.49 -14.25 15.00
N ASP A 164 -7.46 -14.97 14.58
CA ASP A 164 -6.07 -14.57 14.75
C ASP A 164 -5.73 -13.47 13.72
N VAL A 165 -5.70 -12.22 14.17
CA VAL A 165 -5.61 -11.05 13.30
C VAL A 165 -4.30 -10.29 13.47
N ARG A 166 -3.92 -9.56 12.41
CA ARG A 166 -2.81 -8.60 12.37
C ARG A 166 -3.25 -7.35 11.63
N ILE A 167 -2.83 -6.16 12.08
CA ILE A 167 -3.13 -4.88 11.44
C ILE A 167 -1.84 -4.13 11.20
N VAL A 168 -1.57 -3.75 9.94
CA VAL A 168 -0.46 -2.88 9.56
C VAL A 168 -0.99 -1.59 8.99
N ARG A 169 -0.49 -0.43 9.46
CA ARG A 169 -0.77 0.90 8.90
C ARG A 169 0.39 1.28 7.98
N ILE A 170 0.13 1.16 6.67
CA ILE A 170 1.14 1.38 5.62
C ILE A 170 1.25 2.87 5.34
N PHE A 171 2.47 3.40 5.44
CA PHE A 171 2.82 4.74 4.99
C PHE A 171 3.22 4.74 3.51
N ASN A 172 3.45 5.94 2.92
CA ASN A 172 3.73 6.07 1.49
C ASN A 172 4.84 5.11 1.06
N THR A 173 4.49 4.21 0.18
CA THR A 173 5.39 3.18 -0.35
C THR A 173 5.56 3.35 -1.84
N TYR A 174 6.78 3.13 -2.32
CA TYR A 174 7.14 3.24 -3.73
C TYR A 174 8.04 2.09 -4.18
N GLY A 175 8.11 1.88 -5.50
CA GLY A 175 8.95 0.85 -6.09
C GLY A 175 8.51 0.45 -7.50
N PRO A 176 9.18 -0.56 -8.09
CA PRO A 176 8.76 -1.18 -9.34
C PRO A 176 7.30 -1.68 -9.29
N ARG A 177 6.65 -1.81 -10.44
CA ARG A 177 5.25 -2.24 -10.60
C ARG A 177 4.19 -1.24 -10.13
N MET A 178 4.57 -0.04 -9.66
CA MET A 178 3.62 1.07 -9.57
C MET A 178 3.05 1.41 -10.94
N LEU A 179 1.82 1.95 -10.96
CA LEU A 179 1.22 2.45 -12.21
C LEU A 179 1.90 3.77 -12.62
N GLN A 180 2.09 3.96 -13.93
CA GLN A 180 2.65 5.20 -14.48
C GLN A 180 1.75 6.42 -14.19
N ASN A 181 0.43 6.22 -14.23
CA ASN A 181 -0.59 7.22 -13.96
C ASN A 181 -1.27 7.02 -12.59
N ASP A 182 -0.49 6.64 -11.60
CA ASP A 182 -0.98 6.32 -10.26
C ASP A 182 -1.47 7.56 -9.47
N GLY A 183 -1.06 8.75 -9.89
CA GLY A 183 -1.41 10.00 -9.22
C GLY A 183 -0.61 10.30 -7.96
N ARG A 184 0.24 9.37 -7.51
CA ARG A 184 1.13 9.58 -6.35
C ARG A 184 2.44 10.25 -6.76
N VAL A 185 3.04 10.99 -5.83
CA VAL A 185 4.21 11.85 -6.04
C VAL A 185 5.34 11.12 -6.76
N VAL A 186 5.77 9.95 -6.26
CA VAL A 186 6.95 9.25 -6.78
C VAL A 186 6.78 8.84 -8.23
N SER A 187 5.68 8.14 -8.56
CA SER A 187 5.40 7.70 -9.94
C SER A 187 5.22 8.88 -10.88
N ASN A 188 4.46 9.91 -10.48
CA ASN A 188 4.22 11.08 -11.30
C ASN A 188 5.52 11.82 -11.65
N PHE A 189 6.35 12.11 -10.65
CA PHE A 189 7.59 12.86 -10.87
C PHE A 189 8.58 12.08 -11.73
N ILE A 190 8.73 10.77 -11.49
CA ILE A 190 9.63 9.94 -12.30
C ILE A 190 9.15 9.89 -13.76
N VAL A 191 7.85 9.65 -13.98
CA VAL A 191 7.29 9.54 -15.34
C VAL A 191 7.37 10.88 -16.08
N GLN A 192 7.03 11.99 -15.42
CA GLN A 192 7.16 13.33 -15.98
C GLN A 192 8.63 13.63 -16.36
N ALA A 193 9.56 13.39 -15.46
CA ALA A 193 10.98 13.60 -15.71
C ALA A 193 11.52 12.76 -16.88
N LEU A 194 11.19 11.46 -16.94
CA LEU A 194 11.62 10.56 -18.01
C LEU A 194 11.01 10.91 -19.36
N GLN A 195 9.82 11.51 -19.39
CA GLN A 195 9.16 11.99 -20.60
C GLN A 195 9.59 13.42 -21.01
N GLY A 196 10.47 14.08 -20.25
CA GLY A 196 10.87 15.47 -20.48
C GLY A 196 9.73 16.49 -20.26
N LYS A 197 8.67 16.10 -19.54
CA LYS A 197 7.55 16.97 -19.16
C LYS A 197 7.91 17.72 -17.88
N ASP A 198 7.29 18.88 -17.68
CA ASP A 198 7.46 19.64 -16.44
C ASP A 198 6.89 18.85 -15.24
N ILE A 199 7.58 18.91 -14.10
CA ILE A 199 7.17 18.25 -12.87
C ILE A 199 6.15 19.13 -12.14
N THR A 200 4.99 18.58 -11.89
CA THR A 200 3.86 19.26 -11.24
C THR A 200 3.94 19.12 -9.73
N VAL A 201 4.25 20.24 -9.04
CA VAL A 201 4.24 20.36 -7.59
C VAL A 201 2.96 21.07 -7.17
N TYR A 202 2.18 20.48 -6.27
CA TYR A 202 0.99 21.12 -5.73
C TYR A 202 1.36 22.03 -4.55
N GLY A 203 0.77 23.25 -4.49
CA GLY A 203 1.15 24.27 -3.53
C GLY A 203 2.55 24.81 -3.79
N ASP A 204 3.23 25.25 -2.74
CA ASP A 204 4.63 25.73 -2.78
C ASP A 204 5.66 24.58 -2.67
N GLY A 205 5.21 23.37 -2.38
CA GLY A 205 6.04 22.18 -2.23
C GLY A 205 6.72 22.05 -0.86
N SER A 206 6.34 22.89 0.12
CA SER A 206 6.86 22.81 1.51
C SER A 206 6.29 21.65 2.32
N GLN A 207 5.16 21.08 1.90
CA GLN A 207 4.58 19.91 2.56
C GLN A 207 5.55 18.73 2.56
N THR A 208 5.59 17.99 3.66
CA THR A 208 6.55 16.88 3.85
C THR A 208 5.90 15.52 3.68
N ARG A 209 6.66 14.58 3.15
CA ARG A 209 6.31 13.17 3.05
C ARG A 209 7.53 12.30 3.31
N SER A 210 7.27 11.14 3.86
CA SER A 210 8.25 10.06 3.97
C SER A 210 7.93 8.95 2.98
N PHE A 211 8.97 8.27 2.47
CA PHE A 211 8.80 7.28 1.41
C PHE A 211 9.53 5.98 1.76
N CYS A 212 8.79 4.89 1.88
CA CYS A 212 9.31 3.55 2.15
C CYS A 212 9.49 2.76 0.85
N TYR A 213 10.62 2.12 0.68
CA TYR A 213 10.80 1.23 -0.47
C TYR A 213 10.02 -0.08 -0.29
N VAL A 214 9.49 -0.62 -1.38
CA VAL A 214 8.58 -1.76 -1.37
C VAL A 214 9.14 -3.01 -0.68
N ASP A 215 10.43 -3.32 -0.87
CA ASP A 215 11.05 -4.50 -0.26
C ASP A 215 11.04 -4.44 1.28
N ASP A 216 11.28 -3.25 1.84
CA ASP A 216 11.23 -3.04 3.28
C ASP A 216 9.81 -3.19 3.82
N LEU A 217 8.82 -2.64 3.10
CA LEU A 217 7.43 -2.79 3.49
C LEU A 217 6.99 -4.26 3.49
N ILE A 218 7.32 -5.01 2.44
CA ILE A 218 6.97 -6.44 2.34
C ILE A 218 7.63 -7.24 3.47
N ASP A 219 8.91 -6.97 3.80
CA ASP A 219 9.57 -7.59 4.95
C ASP A 219 8.82 -7.29 6.27
N GLY A 220 8.41 -6.04 6.50
CA GLY A 220 7.62 -5.65 7.67
C GLY A 220 6.26 -6.36 7.75
N MET A 221 5.54 -6.45 6.65
CA MET A 221 4.27 -7.16 6.58
C MET A 221 4.43 -8.65 6.89
N MET A 222 5.45 -9.30 6.36
CA MET A 222 5.72 -10.71 6.62
C MET A 222 6.10 -10.96 8.07
N ARG A 223 6.96 -10.11 8.66
CA ARG A 223 7.27 -10.18 10.11
C ARG A 223 6.04 -9.98 10.97
N MET A 224 5.14 -9.07 10.59
CA MET A 224 3.88 -8.89 11.31
C MET A 224 2.97 -10.11 11.19
N MET A 225 2.86 -10.73 10.02
CA MET A 225 2.12 -11.98 9.86
C MET A 225 2.66 -13.10 10.77
N GLU A 226 3.98 -13.21 10.92
CA GLU A 226 4.63 -14.23 11.73
C GLU A 226 4.66 -13.91 13.24
N SER A 227 4.29 -12.70 13.66
CA SER A 227 4.28 -12.31 15.08
C SER A 227 3.31 -13.21 15.87
N LYS A 228 3.70 -13.63 17.10
CA LYS A 228 2.90 -14.55 17.91
C LYS A 228 1.90 -13.82 18.80
N ASP A 229 2.36 -12.83 19.56
CA ASP A 229 1.61 -12.20 20.66
C ASP A 229 1.32 -10.72 20.40
N PHE A 230 1.41 -10.29 19.12
CA PHE A 230 1.20 -8.90 18.74
C PHE A 230 0.23 -8.81 17.55
N ILE A 231 -0.91 -8.18 17.78
CA ILE A 231 -1.97 -8.03 16.77
C ILE A 231 -1.95 -6.66 16.07
N GLY A 232 -1.22 -5.69 16.61
CA GLY A 232 -1.16 -4.32 16.11
C GLY A 232 -2.29 -3.41 16.65
N PRO A 233 -2.58 -2.30 15.98
CA PRO A 233 -1.95 -1.87 14.70
C PRO A 233 -0.47 -1.56 14.86
N VAL A 234 0.28 -1.61 13.75
CA VAL A 234 1.67 -1.18 13.68
C VAL A 234 1.95 -0.34 12.44
N ASN A 235 2.68 0.74 12.60
CA ASN A 235 3.13 1.58 11.51
C ASN A 235 4.29 0.94 10.75
N LEU A 236 4.16 0.82 9.44
CA LEU A 236 5.23 0.41 8.54
C LEU A 236 5.50 1.53 7.53
N GLY A 237 6.70 2.10 7.59
CA GLY A 237 7.12 3.22 6.76
C GLY A 237 8.57 3.61 7.01
N ASN A 238 9.07 4.58 6.27
CA ASN A 238 10.38 5.16 6.49
C ASN A 238 10.21 6.51 7.22
N PRO A 239 10.85 6.76 8.37
CA PRO A 239 10.73 8.03 9.09
C PRO A 239 11.50 9.20 8.43
N GLU A 240 12.32 8.96 7.42
CA GLU A 240 13.04 10.02 6.72
C GLU A 240 12.09 10.87 5.88
N GLU A 241 11.97 12.17 6.21
CA GLU A 241 11.09 13.11 5.53
C GLU A 241 11.80 13.90 4.43
N TYR A 242 11.06 14.20 3.38
CA TYR A 242 11.45 15.09 2.31
C TYR A 242 10.36 16.14 2.09
N THR A 243 10.74 17.39 1.81
CA THR A 243 9.78 18.32 1.19
C THR A 243 9.47 17.83 -0.22
N ILE A 244 8.24 18.06 -0.68
CA ILE A 244 7.87 17.69 -2.05
C ILE A 244 8.75 18.38 -3.07
N LEU A 245 9.15 19.64 -2.79
CA LEU A 245 10.05 20.40 -3.66
C LEU A 245 11.44 19.77 -3.76
N ASP A 246 12.06 19.38 -2.63
CA ASP A 246 13.40 18.76 -2.64
C ASP A 246 13.36 17.36 -3.25
N PHE A 247 12.26 16.62 -3.04
CA PHE A 247 12.05 15.34 -3.69
C PHE A 247 11.94 15.46 -5.22
N ALA A 248 11.25 16.50 -5.73
CA ALA A 248 11.20 16.81 -7.17
C ALA A 248 12.59 17.12 -7.75
N LYS A 249 13.37 17.98 -7.07
CA LYS A 249 14.75 18.30 -7.47
C LYS A 249 15.63 17.03 -7.51
N LYS A 250 15.50 16.16 -6.49
CA LYS A 250 16.24 14.89 -6.41
C LYS A 250 15.93 14.00 -7.62
N ILE A 251 14.66 13.85 -7.99
CA ILE A 251 14.25 13.04 -9.16
C ILE A 251 14.78 13.64 -10.47
N ILE A 252 14.73 14.97 -10.65
CA ILE A 252 15.31 15.64 -11.82
C ILE A 252 16.80 15.31 -11.93
N ALA A 253 17.56 15.45 -10.85
CA ALA A 253 18.98 15.15 -10.81
C ALA A 253 19.27 13.66 -11.14
N MET A 254 18.54 12.73 -10.52
CA MET A 254 18.74 11.28 -10.72
C MET A 254 18.36 10.79 -12.12
N THR A 255 17.39 11.44 -12.77
CA THR A 255 16.97 11.10 -14.14
C THR A 255 17.80 11.76 -15.21
N GLY A 256 18.58 12.80 -14.88
CA GLY A 256 19.27 13.68 -15.82
C GLY A 256 18.30 14.51 -16.67
N SER A 257 17.07 14.72 -16.20
CA SER A 257 16.04 15.44 -16.93
C SER A 257 16.28 16.95 -16.97
N ARG A 258 15.77 17.61 -18.02
CA ARG A 258 15.72 19.07 -18.14
C ARG A 258 14.33 19.63 -17.76
N SER A 259 13.47 18.82 -17.15
CA SER A 259 12.14 19.20 -16.69
C SER A 259 12.21 20.40 -15.74
N LYS A 260 11.29 21.34 -15.90
CA LYS A 260 11.09 22.43 -14.94
C LYS A 260 10.08 22.00 -13.87
N ILE A 261 10.10 22.67 -12.74
CA ILE A 261 9.08 22.52 -11.70
C ILE A 261 8.02 23.59 -11.95
N ILE A 262 6.76 23.14 -12.04
CA ILE A 262 5.60 24.03 -12.16
C ILE A 262 4.67 23.79 -10.95
N HIS A 263 4.06 24.88 -10.47
CA HIS A 263 3.19 24.84 -9.31
C HIS A 263 1.71 24.83 -9.71
N GLN A 264 0.92 24.03 -9.01
CA GLN A 264 -0.54 23.92 -9.18
C GLN A 264 -1.24 24.12 -7.82
N PRO A 265 -2.52 24.54 -7.77
CA PRO A 265 -3.26 24.62 -6.52
C PRO A 265 -3.29 23.29 -5.76
N LEU A 266 -3.22 23.36 -4.42
CA LEU A 266 -3.35 22.17 -3.57
C LEU A 266 -4.71 21.51 -3.76
N PRO A 267 -4.76 20.16 -3.86
CA PRO A 267 -6.02 19.43 -3.80
C PRO A 267 -6.70 19.59 -2.44
N SER A 268 -8.04 19.49 -2.44
CA SER A 268 -8.81 19.46 -1.20
C SER A 268 -8.48 18.23 -0.36
N ASP A 269 -8.46 18.39 0.97
CA ASP A 269 -8.23 17.33 1.95
C ASP A 269 -6.85 16.62 1.84
N ASP A 270 -5.83 17.23 1.20
CA ASP A 270 -4.49 16.65 1.18
C ASP A 270 -3.78 16.94 2.51
N PRO A 271 -3.27 15.92 3.24
CA PRO A 271 -2.61 16.13 4.52
C PRO A 271 -1.37 17.05 4.38
N THR A 272 -1.11 17.90 5.37
CA THR A 272 0.04 18.81 5.37
C THR A 272 1.36 18.08 5.62
N GLN A 273 1.35 17.05 6.46
CA GLN A 273 2.55 16.28 6.84
C GLN A 273 2.21 14.81 7.10
N ARG A 274 3.16 13.92 6.82
CA ARG A 274 2.98 12.48 7.02
C ARG A 274 4.32 11.79 7.30
N GLN A 275 4.54 11.42 8.59
CA GLN A 275 5.75 10.73 9.04
C GLN A 275 5.39 9.64 10.04
N PRO A 276 5.79 8.37 9.84
CA PRO A 276 5.55 7.32 10.81
C PRO A 276 6.47 7.44 12.03
N ASP A 277 5.94 7.28 13.24
CA ASP A 277 6.72 6.70 14.34
C ASP A 277 6.78 5.19 14.09
N ILE A 278 7.98 4.62 14.04
CA ILE A 278 8.22 3.18 13.84
C ILE A 278 8.82 2.49 15.05
N SER A 279 8.78 3.13 16.21
CA SER A 279 9.32 2.58 17.46
C SER A 279 8.69 1.25 17.81
N LEU A 280 7.37 1.14 17.64
CA LEU A 280 6.62 -0.09 17.90
C LEU A 280 7.00 -1.22 16.92
N ALA A 281 7.20 -0.91 15.64
CA ALA A 281 7.66 -1.88 14.65
C ALA A 281 9.10 -2.38 14.97
N SER A 282 9.97 -1.48 15.42
CA SER A 282 11.32 -1.83 15.85
C SER A 282 11.29 -2.74 17.08
N GLU A 283 10.48 -2.40 18.08
CA GLU A 283 10.36 -3.17 19.32
C GLU A 283 9.72 -4.56 19.11
N LYS A 284 8.55 -4.59 18.47
CA LYS A 284 7.73 -5.81 18.39
C LYS A 284 8.13 -6.73 17.24
N LEU A 285 8.67 -6.19 16.14
CA LEU A 285 8.98 -6.94 14.94
C LEU A 285 10.49 -7.01 14.63
N SER A 286 11.33 -6.32 15.39
CA SER A 286 12.75 -6.10 15.07
C SER A 286 12.92 -5.59 13.62
N TRP A 287 12.02 -4.68 13.20
CA TRP A 287 11.94 -4.18 11.85
C TRP A 287 12.30 -2.70 11.77
N GLN A 288 13.09 -2.36 10.76
CA GLN A 288 13.41 -0.99 10.33
C GLN A 288 13.59 -0.99 8.80
N PRO A 289 13.29 0.13 8.10
CA PRO A 289 13.62 0.26 6.69
C PRO A 289 15.14 0.24 6.49
N ARG A 290 15.61 -0.47 5.46
CA ARG A 290 17.03 -0.68 5.17
C ARG A 290 17.45 -0.11 3.83
N VAL A 291 16.51 0.07 2.92
CA VAL A 291 16.78 0.60 1.57
C VAL A 291 16.72 2.12 1.61
N SER A 292 17.85 2.78 1.37
CA SER A 292 17.88 4.25 1.28
C SER A 292 17.02 4.74 0.12
N VAL A 293 16.50 5.97 0.22
CA VAL A 293 15.68 6.58 -0.82
C VAL A 293 16.44 6.64 -2.16
N ASP A 294 17.74 6.89 -2.16
CA ASP A 294 18.56 6.92 -3.38
C ASP A 294 18.61 5.57 -4.09
N VAL A 295 18.82 4.49 -3.36
CA VAL A 295 18.83 3.13 -3.92
C VAL A 295 17.45 2.74 -4.44
N GLY A 296 16.40 2.99 -3.65
CA GLY A 296 15.04 2.67 -4.04
C GLY A 296 14.58 3.48 -5.26
N LEU A 297 14.90 4.78 -5.32
CA LEU A 297 14.61 5.63 -6.49
C LEU A 297 15.35 5.15 -7.73
N SER A 298 16.65 4.82 -7.63
CA SER A 298 17.41 4.30 -8.76
C SER A 298 16.74 3.08 -9.39
N ARG A 299 16.33 2.09 -8.59
CA ARG A 299 15.62 0.88 -9.05
C ARG A 299 14.26 1.22 -9.65
N THR A 300 13.54 2.17 -9.06
CA THR A 300 12.20 2.58 -9.52
C THR A 300 12.28 3.35 -10.84
N ILE A 301 13.26 4.25 -10.99
CA ILE A 301 13.53 4.99 -12.24
C ILE A 301 13.90 4.03 -13.37
N GLU A 302 14.77 3.03 -13.09
CA GLU A 302 15.13 2.00 -14.08
C GLU A 302 13.90 1.20 -14.54
N TYR A 303 13.03 0.82 -13.61
CA TYR A 303 11.78 0.16 -13.94
C TYR A 303 10.89 1.00 -14.85
N PHE A 304 10.63 2.27 -14.51
CA PHE A 304 9.80 3.13 -15.34
C PHE A 304 10.44 3.45 -16.70
N ARG A 305 11.75 3.55 -16.76
CA ARG A 305 12.47 3.72 -18.05
C ARG A 305 12.21 2.54 -18.99
N LYS A 306 12.29 1.31 -18.50
CA LYS A 306 11.95 0.10 -19.29
C LYS A 306 10.46 0.06 -19.67
N GLU A 307 9.58 0.42 -18.74
CA GLU A 307 8.12 0.46 -18.99
C GLU A 307 7.74 1.45 -20.11
N LEU A 308 8.35 2.62 -20.13
CA LEU A 308 8.05 3.66 -21.15
C LEU A 308 8.54 3.25 -22.54
N LEU A 309 9.64 2.50 -22.64
CA LEU A 309 10.14 1.97 -23.92
C LEU A 309 9.25 0.86 -24.50
N THR A 310 8.50 0.13 -23.66
CA THR A 310 7.62 -0.96 -24.13
C THR A 310 6.24 -0.48 -24.59
N VAL A 311 5.89 0.77 -24.36
CA VAL A 311 4.58 1.36 -24.74
C VAL A 311 4.69 2.25 -25.99
N SER A 312 5.91 2.57 -26.42
CA SER A 312 6.22 3.29 -27.67
C SER A 312 6.34 2.32 -28.83
#